data_70bf08d9a01c454e77e70addc38c653d
#
_entry.id   70bf08d9a01c454e77e70addc38c653d
#
_cell.length_a   1.000
_cell.length_b   1.000
_cell.length_c   1.000
_cell.angle_alpha   90.00
_cell.angle_beta   90.00
_cell.angle_gamma   90.00
#
_symmetry.space_group_name_H-M   'P 1'
#
loop_
_entity.id
_entity.type
_entity.pdbx_description
1 polymer ?
#
loop_
_entity_poly.entity_id
_entity_poly.type
_entity_poly.pdbx_seq_one_letter_code
_entity_poly.pdbx_strand_id
1 'polypeptide(L)'
;DFFAGKENLLKSTAAVFLEHEYTDRGKWMDGWESLRKRAVGRDIRDEAIIRLGVPGIVRGVVVDTSFFRGNFPEAFELEACQMRSDTSVEVLQSSATEWVKLEPRTPIEGNTLNFFDVSSEFIATHLRLIIYPDGGVARLRVHGTVAPDWRALGGAKNEIDLAALESGGEVLSCSDMFFGPKHNLIAPGRAANMSDGWETKRRRGVNAETHDWAVVKLAGEGTIERIEIDTNHFKGNFPDTAAIDGGATADGPWVVVVPRVKLMAHTRHVFAEELSLHGPFTHVRMRVFPDGGVSRLRVFGRLNEVGKADALARHVNGLGQRALEGHLRACCAANAWVRAMSRSRPFTSGSQ
;
A
#
# COMPACT_ATOMS: atom_id res chain seq x y z
N ASP A 1 21.13 -11.41 10.19
CA ASP A 1 21.74 -10.12 10.54
C ASP A 1 23.13 -10.32 11.15
N PHE A 2 24.13 -9.59 10.68
CA PHE A 2 25.43 -9.62 11.32
C PHE A 2 26.07 -8.22 11.40
N PHE A 3 26.30 -7.58 10.25
CA PHE A 3 26.91 -6.25 10.22
C PHE A 3 25.86 -5.14 10.38
N ALA A 4 24.68 -5.33 9.80
CA ALA A 4 23.55 -4.39 9.91
C ALA A 4 22.21 -5.13 9.91
N GLY A 5 21.24 -4.61 10.64
CA GLY A 5 19.94 -5.25 10.89
C GLY A 5 18.99 -5.18 9.69
N LYS A 6 18.22 -6.25 9.49
CA LYS A 6 17.27 -6.38 8.37
C LYS A 6 16.12 -5.36 8.39
N GLU A 7 15.82 -4.80 9.56
CA GLU A 7 14.81 -3.74 9.70
C GLU A 7 15.13 -2.49 8.87
N ASN A 8 16.41 -2.27 8.55
CA ASN A 8 16.84 -1.17 7.70
C ASN A 8 16.32 -1.29 6.25
N LEU A 9 16.00 -2.50 5.77
CA LEU A 9 15.38 -2.72 4.46
C LEU A 9 14.10 -1.91 4.27
N LEU A 10 13.36 -1.69 5.36
CA LEU A 10 12.02 -1.10 5.36
C LEU A 10 11.99 0.39 5.72
N LYS A 11 13.14 1.02 6.01
CA LYS A 11 13.18 2.47 6.26
C LYS A 11 12.60 3.23 5.07
N SER A 12 11.74 4.22 5.33
CA SER A 12 11.11 5.05 4.30
C SER A 12 12.10 6.00 3.61
N THR A 13 13.16 6.40 4.31
CA THR A 13 14.21 7.30 3.79
C THR A 13 15.14 6.58 2.82
N ALA A 14 15.75 7.34 1.91
CA ALA A 14 16.89 6.84 1.14
C ALA A 14 18.02 6.39 2.08
N ALA A 15 18.86 5.48 1.59
CA ALA A 15 20.05 5.07 2.33
C ALA A 15 21.03 6.26 2.43
N VAL A 16 21.76 6.31 3.55
CA VAL A 16 22.79 7.32 3.79
C VAL A 16 24.16 6.66 4.03
N PHE A 17 25.21 7.38 3.71
CA PHE A 17 26.58 6.96 3.97
C PHE A 17 27.25 7.91 4.94
N LEU A 18 27.75 7.37 6.06
CA LEU A 18 28.47 8.13 7.09
C LEU A 18 29.95 7.71 7.06
N GLU A 19 30.80 8.58 6.53
CA GLU A 19 32.19 8.24 6.21
C GLU A 19 33.02 7.80 7.43
N HIS A 20 32.73 8.35 8.59
CA HIS A 20 33.54 8.12 9.81
C HIS A 20 32.84 7.26 10.86
N GLU A 21 31.68 6.69 10.54
CA GLU A 21 30.93 5.84 11.47
C GLU A 21 31.34 4.37 11.35
N TYR A 22 31.56 3.75 12.51
CA TYR A 22 31.95 2.34 12.66
C TYR A 22 31.17 1.70 13.81
N THR A 23 30.99 0.40 13.72
CA THR A 23 30.48 -0.46 14.79
C THR A 23 31.56 -1.39 15.27
N ASP A 24 31.31 -2.12 16.33
CA ASP A 24 32.22 -3.17 16.83
C ASP A 24 32.50 -4.29 15.80
N ARG A 25 31.71 -4.34 14.73
CA ARG A 25 31.78 -5.35 13.66
C ARG A 25 32.35 -4.82 12.35
N GLY A 26 32.63 -3.53 12.26
CA GLY A 26 33.21 -2.91 11.07
C GLY A 26 32.54 -1.59 10.67
N LYS A 27 32.66 -1.25 9.39
CA LYS A 27 32.04 -0.03 8.86
C LYS A 27 30.54 -0.03 9.08
N TRP A 28 29.98 1.08 9.60
CA TRP A 28 28.54 1.25 9.70
C TRP A 28 27.93 1.39 8.31
N MET A 29 26.87 0.62 8.04
CA MET A 29 26.15 0.62 6.78
C MET A 29 24.65 0.77 7.03
N ASP A 30 23.99 1.63 6.24
CA ASP A 30 22.55 1.87 6.34
C ASP A 30 21.78 0.88 5.45
N GLY A 31 21.70 -0.36 5.91
CA GLY A 31 21.01 -1.44 5.20
C GLY A 31 20.98 -2.72 6.03
N TRP A 32 20.54 -3.79 5.42
CA TRP A 32 20.73 -5.16 5.93
C TRP A 32 22.02 -5.71 5.37
N GLU A 33 22.89 -6.20 6.24
CA GLU A 33 24.13 -6.87 5.82
C GLU A 33 24.34 -8.15 6.63
N SER A 34 24.47 -9.26 5.90
CA SER A 34 24.64 -10.58 6.46
C SER A 34 26.12 -10.94 6.65
N LEU A 35 26.38 -12.01 7.40
CA LEU A 35 27.72 -12.53 7.60
C LEU A 35 28.27 -13.14 6.30
N ARG A 36 29.49 -12.76 5.91
CA ARG A 36 30.17 -13.33 4.77
C ARG A 36 30.30 -14.85 4.91
N LYS A 37 29.77 -15.58 3.92
CA LYS A 37 29.86 -17.04 3.86
C LYS A 37 31.26 -17.46 3.38
N ARG A 38 31.86 -18.41 4.08
CA ARG A 38 33.15 -18.99 3.70
C ARG A 38 33.02 -20.36 3.02
N ALA A 39 31.80 -20.90 3.02
CA ALA A 39 31.50 -22.14 2.33
C ALA A 39 31.39 -21.90 0.83
N VAL A 40 31.70 -22.93 0.02
CA VAL A 40 31.58 -22.91 -1.43
C VAL A 40 30.40 -23.80 -1.84
N GLY A 41 29.45 -23.23 -2.61
CA GLY A 41 28.31 -24.00 -3.09
C GLY A 41 27.27 -23.10 -3.78
N ARG A 42 26.45 -23.67 -4.66
CA ARG A 42 25.45 -22.90 -5.41
C ARG A 42 24.22 -22.46 -4.59
N ASP A 43 23.98 -23.12 -3.47
CA ASP A 43 22.77 -22.93 -2.65
C ASP A 43 23.04 -22.16 -1.34
N ILE A 44 24.22 -21.56 -1.24
CA ILE A 44 24.57 -20.72 -0.11
C ILE A 44 23.81 -19.41 -0.25
N ARG A 45 23.02 -19.08 0.76
CA ARG A 45 22.14 -17.93 0.76
C ARG A 45 21.84 -17.41 2.14
N ASP A 46 21.37 -16.18 2.21
CA ASP A 46 20.68 -15.61 3.37
C ASP A 46 19.30 -15.15 2.96
N GLU A 47 18.39 -15.03 3.92
CA GLU A 47 17.01 -14.63 3.65
C GLU A 47 16.46 -13.69 4.71
N ALA A 48 15.56 -12.80 4.29
CA ALA A 48 14.75 -11.96 5.14
C ALA A 48 13.27 -12.15 4.79
N ILE A 49 12.45 -12.42 5.81
CA ILE A 49 11.00 -12.50 5.68
C ILE A 49 10.40 -11.15 6.05
N ILE A 50 9.57 -10.62 5.18
CA ILE A 50 8.93 -9.32 5.29
C ILE A 50 7.42 -9.51 5.29
N ARG A 51 6.74 -9.00 6.30
CA ARG A 51 5.28 -8.90 6.30
C ARG A 51 4.89 -7.61 5.59
N LEU A 52 4.03 -7.69 4.60
CA LEU A 52 3.44 -6.52 3.95
C LEU A 52 2.49 -5.80 4.90
N GLY A 53 2.40 -4.49 4.81
CA GLY A 53 1.48 -3.68 5.61
C GLY A 53 0.01 -3.98 5.27
N VAL A 54 -0.25 -4.33 4.02
CA VAL A 54 -1.56 -4.77 3.50
C VAL A 54 -1.34 -5.91 2.50
N PRO A 55 -2.30 -6.84 2.35
CA PRO A 55 -2.24 -7.81 1.26
C PRO A 55 -2.25 -7.14 -0.10
N GLY A 56 -1.49 -7.65 -1.05
CA GLY A 56 -1.42 -7.04 -2.37
C GLY A 56 -0.79 -7.93 -3.44
N ILE A 57 -0.98 -7.52 -4.68
CA ILE A 57 -0.36 -8.13 -5.85
C ILE A 57 0.89 -7.31 -6.16
N VAL A 58 2.05 -7.94 -6.08
CA VAL A 58 3.33 -7.29 -6.36
C VAL A 58 3.48 -7.10 -7.87
N ARG A 59 3.77 -5.88 -8.30
CA ARG A 59 3.96 -5.50 -9.72
C ARG A 59 5.40 -5.14 -10.04
N GLY A 60 6.17 -4.78 -9.04
CA GLY A 60 7.58 -4.48 -9.21
C GLY A 60 8.31 -4.36 -7.88
N VAL A 61 9.61 -4.53 -7.94
CA VAL A 61 10.49 -4.37 -6.77
C VAL A 61 11.72 -3.56 -7.14
N VAL A 62 12.23 -2.82 -6.15
CA VAL A 62 13.53 -2.18 -6.22
C VAL A 62 14.40 -2.78 -5.13
N VAL A 63 15.49 -3.43 -5.55
CA VAL A 63 16.55 -3.89 -4.66
C VAL A 63 17.65 -2.83 -4.68
N ASP A 64 17.68 -2.03 -3.62
CA ASP A 64 18.63 -0.93 -3.48
C ASP A 64 19.91 -1.42 -2.81
N THR A 65 21.02 -1.38 -3.52
CA THR A 65 22.36 -1.73 -3.01
C THR A 65 23.23 -0.49 -2.78
N SER A 66 22.63 0.69 -2.66
CA SER A 66 23.37 1.96 -2.45
C SER A 66 24.40 1.82 -1.33
N PHE A 67 25.61 2.26 -1.63
CA PHE A 67 26.81 2.22 -0.77
C PHE A 67 27.44 0.84 -0.56
N PHE A 68 26.79 -0.26 -0.92
CA PHE A 68 27.37 -1.60 -0.94
C PHE A 68 28.13 -1.81 -2.26
N ARG A 69 29.42 -1.48 -2.27
CA ARG A 69 30.23 -1.45 -3.52
C ARG A 69 30.91 -2.79 -3.83
N GLY A 70 31.39 -3.48 -2.79
CA GLY A 70 32.13 -4.75 -2.93
C GLY A 70 31.56 -5.86 -2.03
N ASN A 71 30.55 -5.54 -1.26
CA ASN A 71 29.87 -6.41 -0.29
C ASN A 71 28.36 -6.52 -0.58
N PHE A 72 27.94 -6.28 -1.81
CA PHE A 72 26.57 -6.53 -2.28
C PHE A 72 26.41 -8.00 -2.70
N PRO A 73 25.17 -8.55 -2.68
CA PRO A 73 24.90 -9.90 -3.18
C PRO A 73 25.10 -10.01 -4.70
N GLU A 74 25.59 -11.15 -5.17
CA GLU A 74 25.72 -11.42 -6.60
C GLU A 74 24.35 -11.53 -7.30
N ALA A 75 23.35 -12.04 -6.56
CA ALA A 75 22.00 -12.21 -7.07
C ALA A 75 20.97 -12.19 -5.91
N PHE A 76 19.73 -11.94 -6.26
CA PHE A 76 18.58 -12.09 -5.36
C PHE A 76 17.51 -12.99 -5.96
N GLU A 77 16.60 -13.44 -5.12
CA GLU A 77 15.36 -14.11 -5.49
C GLU A 77 14.24 -13.58 -4.60
N LEU A 78 13.03 -13.47 -5.12
CA LEU A 78 11.88 -13.00 -4.36
C LEU A 78 10.76 -14.03 -4.41
N GLU A 79 10.27 -14.40 -3.24
CA GLU A 79 9.13 -15.30 -3.09
C GLU A 79 8.03 -14.65 -2.26
N ALA A 80 6.81 -15.12 -2.42
CA ALA A 80 5.64 -14.64 -1.69
C ALA A 80 4.85 -15.80 -1.10
N CYS A 81 4.18 -15.56 0.03
CA CYS A 81 3.14 -16.45 0.52
C CYS A 81 1.89 -15.66 0.96
N GLN A 82 0.77 -16.37 1.05
CA GLN A 82 -0.49 -15.84 1.54
C GLN A 82 -0.83 -16.52 2.88
N MET A 83 -0.55 -15.83 3.96
CA MET A 83 -0.75 -16.30 5.33
C MET A 83 -1.46 -15.22 6.15
N ARG A 84 -1.97 -15.57 7.31
CA ARG A 84 -2.53 -14.59 8.23
C ARG A 84 -1.45 -13.63 8.72
N SER A 85 -1.82 -12.39 9.00
CA SER A 85 -0.89 -11.35 9.45
C SER A 85 -0.23 -11.65 10.81
N ASP A 86 -0.86 -12.50 11.61
CA ASP A 86 -0.39 -12.97 12.92
C ASP A 86 0.37 -14.31 12.88
N THR A 87 0.68 -14.82 11.67
CA THR A 87 1.45 -16.07 11.50
C THR A 87 2.85 -15.91 12.08
N SER A 88 3.25 -16.87 12.91
CA SER A 88 4.58 -16.83 13.54
C SER A 88 5.72 -17.10 12.55
N VAL A 89 6.91 -16.64 12.88
CA VAL A 89 8.11 -16.81 12.04
C VAL A 89 8.46 -18.29 11.85
N GLU A 90 8.27 -19.12 12.88
CA GLU A 90 8.54 -20.56 12.82
C GLU A 90 7.65 -21.26 11.78
N VAL A 91 6.38 -20.87 11.69
CA VAL A 91 5.47 -21.37 10.66
C VAL A 91 5.89 -20.90 9.28
N LEU A 92 6.24 -19.62 9.13
CA LEU A 92 6.71 -19.06 7.86
C LEU A 92 8.00 -19.72 7.35
N GLN A 93 8.89 -20.14 8.26
CA GLN A 93 10.13 -20.85 7.95
C GLN A 93 9.96 -22.36 7.78
N SER A 94 8.82 -22.89 8.15
CA SER A 94 8.56 -24.34 8.02
C SER A 94 8.42 -24.76 6.56
N SER A 95 8.75 -26.01 6.29
CA SER A 95 8.54 -26.63 4.96
C SER A 95 7.06 -26.78 4.57
N ALA A 96 6.14 -26.57 5.51
CA ALA A 96 4.70 -26.59 5.27
C ALA A 96 4.18 -25.29 4.63
N THR A 97 4.92 -24.18 4.75
CA THR A 97 4.56 -22.93 4.10
C THR A 97 4.90 -22.97 2.62
N GLU A 98 3.87 -22.82 1.80
CA GLU A 98 4.02 -22.80 0.34
C GLU A 98 4.43 -21.39 -0.11
N TRP A 99 5.66 -21.28 -0.63
CA TRP A 99 6.19 -20.04 -1.19
C TRP A 99 6.07 -20.08 -2.72
N VAL A 100 5.50 -19.01 -3.28
CA VAL A 100 5.36 -18.80 -4.72
C VAL A 100 6.48 -17.88 -5.18
N LYS A 101 7.24 -18.30 -6.16
CA LYS A 101 8.31 -17.50 -6.74
C LYS A 101 7.75 -16.34 -7.55
N LEU A 102 8.10 -15.13 -7.17
CA LEU A 102 7.76 -13.90 -7.87
C LEU A 102 8.86 -13.48 -8.84
N GLU A 103 10.11 -13.55 -8.39
CA GLU A 103 11.30 -13.27 -9.22
C GLU A 103 12.29 -14.42 -9.01
N PRO A 104 12.75 -15.09 -10.10
CA PRO A 104 13.76 -16.14 -10.00
C PRO A 104 15.11 -15.53 -9.59
N ARG A 105 16.09 -16.40 -9.29
CA ARG A 105 17.45 -15.95 -8.99
C ARG A 105 18.00 -15.10 -10.14
N THR A 106 18.10 -13.79 -9.89
CA THR A 106 18.46 -12.76 -10.86
C THR A 106 19.68 -11.98 -10.36
N PRO A 107 20.72 -11.78 -11.19
CA PRO A 107 21.89 -10.98 -10.84
C PRO A 107 21.50 -9.53 -10.53
N ILE A 108 22.22 -8.92 -9.58
CA ILE A 108 22.08 -7.50 -9.25
C ILE A 108 23.43 -6.81 -9.25
N GLU A 109 23.40 -5.50 -9.40
CA GLU A 109 24.59 -4.65 -9.38
C GLU A 109 24.77 -3.99 -8.01
N GLY A 110 26.00 -3.70 -7.64
CA GLY A 110 26.33 -2.99 -6.40
C GLY A 110 26.23 -1.48 -6.53
N ASN A 111 25.96 -0.82 -5.41
CA ASN A 111 25.91 0.64 -5.29
C ASN A 111 24.93 1.31 -6.28
N THR A 112 23.78 0.68 -6.52
CA THR A 112 22.76 1.17 -7.47
C THR A 112 21.35 0.75 -7.04
N LEU A 113 20.35 1.31 -7.70
CA LEU A 113 18.95 0.87 -7.63
C LEU A 113 18.71 -0.17 -8.72
N ASN A 114 18.40 -1.40 -8.34
CA ASN A 114 18.07 -2.48 -9.27
C ASN A 114 16.53 -2.60 -9.36
N PHE A 115 15.96 -2.36 -10.54
CA PHE A 115 14.51 -2.35 -10.80
C PHE A 115 14.09 -3.63 -11.52
N PHE A 116 13.01 -4.26 -11.03
CA PHE A 116 12.46 -5.49 -11.61
C PHE A 116 10.95 -5.40 -11.70
N ASP A 117 10.40 -5.70 -12.88
CA ASP A 117 8.97 -5.88 -13.09
C ASP A 117 8.56 -7.29 -12.66
N VAL A 118 7.46 -7.40 -11.93
CA VAL A 118 6.91 -8.67 -11.45
C VAL A 118 5.59 -8.96 -12.15
N SER A 119 5.56 -10.02 -12.95
CA SER A 119 4.35 -10.50 -13.62
C SER A 119 3.70 -11.61 -12.80
N SER A 120 2.88 -11.23 -11.82
CA SER A 120 2.16 -12.17 -10.96
C SER A 120 0.78 -11.62 -10.62
N GLU A 121 -0.22 -12.49 -10.51
CA GLU A 121 -1.54 -12.16 -9.96
C GLU A 121 -1.73 -12.73 -8.55
N PHE A 122 -0.67 -13.25 -7.93
CA PHE A 122 -0.72 -13.82 -6.59
C PHE A 122 -0.88 -12.74 -5.53
N ILE A 123 -1.86 -12.88 -4.64
CA ILE A 123 -2.04 -11.99 -3.49
C ILE A 123 -1.03 -12.39 -2.42
N ALA A 124 -0.03 -11.57 -2.23
CA ALA A 124 0.99 -11.73 -1.20
C ALA A 124 0.58 -11.06 0.11
N THR A 125 0.87 -11.71 1.23
CA THR A 125 0.84 -11.12 2.58
C THR A 125 2.22 -11.02 3.19
N HIS A 126 3.12 -11.93 2.78
CA HIS A 126 4.52 -11.94 3.18
C HIS A 126 5.40 -12.16 1.95
N LEU A 127 6.58 -11.59 2.01
CA LEU A 127 7.65 -11.78 1.03
C LEU A 127 8.86 -12.40 1.69
N ARG A 128 9.62 -13.18 0.94
CA ARG A 128 10.92 -13.69 1.32
C ARG A 128 11.95 -13.19 0.31
N LEU A 129 12.78 -12.25 0.73
CA LEU A 129 13.95 -11.79 -0.01
C LEU A 129 15.09 -12.77 0.28
N ILE A 130 15.60 -13.40 -0.74
CA ILE A 130 16.73 -14.32 -0.68
C ILE A 130 17.90 -13.64 -1.40
N ILE A 131 19.07 -13.66 -0.81
CA ILE A 131 20.31 -13.11 -1.39
C ILE A 131 21.38 -14.17 -1.51
N TYR A 132 22.17 -14.08 -2.56
CA TYR A 132 23.20 -15.07 -2.90
C TYR A 132 24.58 -14.43 -3.08
N PRO A 133 25.66 -15.01 -2.47
CA PRO A 133 25.62 -15.97 -1.37
C PRO A 133 25.30 -15.29 -0.04
N ASP A 134 25.69 -14.03 0.12
CA ASP A 134 25.59 -13.13 1.25
C ASP A 134 25.77 -11.68 0.76
N GLY A 135 25.74 -10.71 1.68
CA GLY A 135 26.07 -9.33 1.37
C GLY A 135 25.09 -8.34 1.96
N GLY A 136 25.13 -7.11 1.41
CA GLY A 136 24.35 -6.00 1.89
C GLY A 136 23.33 -5.49 0.88
N VAL A 137 22.12 -5.19 1.37
CA VAL A 137 21.02 -4.53 0.67
C VAL A 137 20.56 -3.35 1.50
N ALA A 138 20.63 -2.15 0.94
CA ALA A 138 20.27 -0.93 1.63
C ALA A 138 18.76 -0.86 1.91
N ARG A 139 17.96 -1.06 0.87
CA ARG A 139 16.48 -0.98 0.95
C ARG A 139 15.83 -2.00 0.02
N LEU A 140 14.65 -2.44 0.42
CA LEU A 140 13.70 -3.12 -0.46
C LEU A 140 12.47 -2.23 -0.63
N ARG A 141 12.11 -1.93 -1.88
CA ARG A 141 10.84 -1.26 -2.20
C ARG A 141 9.96 -2.21 -2.99
N VAL A 142 8.73 -2.34 -2.55
CA VAL A 142 7.74 -3.22 -3.16
C VAL A 142 6.59 -2.37 -3.66
N HIS A 143 6.33 -2.44 -4.95
CA HIS A 143 5.29 -1.71 -5.64
C HIS A 143 4.22 -2.69 -6.12
N GLY A 144 2.96 -2.31 -6.01
CA GLY A 144 1.88 -3.21 -6.43
C GLY A 144 0.50 -2.64 -6.18
N THR A 145 -0.50 -3.49 -6.36
CA THR A 145 -1.91 -3.17 -6.16
C THR A 145 -2.39 -3.80 -4.86
N VAL A 146 -3.01 -3.00 -4.00
CA VAL A 146 -3.62 -3.52 -2.76
C VAL A 146 -4.77 -4.47 -3.12
N ALA A 147 -4.80 -5.62 -2.44
CA ALA A 147 -5.86 -6.61 -2.54
C ALA A 147 -6.53 -6.77 -1.16
N PRO A 148 -7.52 -5.94 -0.85
CA PRO A 148 -8.14 -5.94 0.47
C PRO A 148 -8.88 -7.25 0.75
N ASP A 149 -9.03 -7.58 2.02
CA ASP A 149 -9.88 -8.70 2.42
C ASP A 149 -11.35 -8.37 2.13
N TRP A 150 -11.88 -8.97 1.08
CA TRP A 150 -13.27 -8.76 0.67
C TRP A 150 -14.30 -9.11 1.77
N ARG A 151 -13.93 -10.02 2.70
CA ARG A 151 -14.79 -10.38 3.82
C ARG A 151 -14.93 -9.23 4.81
N ALA A 152 -13.84 -8.51 5.04
CA ALA A 152 -13.86 -7.28 5.82
C ALA A 152 -14.68 -6.19 5.11
N LEU A 153 -14.62 -6.10 3.78
CA LEU A 153 -15.36 -5.13 2.97
C LEU A 153 -16.81 -5.54 2.73
N GLY A 154 -17.06 -6.84 2.47
CA GLY A 154 -18.37 -7.39 2.15
C GLY A 154 -19.14 -7.92 3.33
N GLY A 155 -18.52 -8.03 4.48
CA GLY A 155 -19.08 -8.54 5.76
C GLY A 155 -20.21 -7.69 6.32
N ALA A 156 -20.98 -7.17 5.47
CA ALA A 156 -22.36 -6.84 5.44
C ALA A 156 -22.85 -5.60 6.18
N LYS A 157 -22.63 -5.37 7.41
CA LYS A 157 -23.38 -4.34 8.14
C LYS A 157 -22.51 -3.25 8.75
N ASN A 158 -21.20 -3.39 8.61
CA ASN A 158 -20.27 -2.50 9.28
C ASN A 158 -19.87 -1.33 8.37
N GLU A 159 -19.83 -0.17 8.95
CA GLU A 159 -19.18 1.00 8.39
C GLU A 159 -17.68 0.70 8.19
N ILE A 160 -17.15 0.97 6.99
CA ILE A 160 -15.73 0.85 6.66
C ILE A 160 -15.19 2.18 6.17
N ASP A 161 -13.89 2.42 6.29
CA ASP A 161 -13.25 3.55 5.62
C ASP A 161 -13.04 3.21 4.13
N LEU A 162 -13.92 3.74 3.28
CA LEU A 162 -13.93 3.53 1.83
C LEU A 162 -12.71 4.16 1.14
N ALA A 163 -12.08 5.17 1.74
CA ALA A 163 -10.90 5.82 1.20
C ALA A 163 -9.60 5.14 1.65
N ALA A 164 -9.62 4.35 2.72
CA ALA A 164 -8.41 3.74 3.27
C ALA A 164 -7.68 2.86 2.25
N LEU A 165 -6.34 2.95 2.25
CA LEU A 165 -5.50 2.09 1.43
C LEU A 165 -5.78 0.60 1.70
N GLU A 166 -5.96 0.22 2.97
CA GLU A 166 -6.27 -1.15 3.40
C GLU A 166 -7.61 -1.65 2.85
N SER A 167 -8.54 -0.75 2.59
CA SER A 167 -9.83 -1.08 1.97
C SER A 167 -9.77 -1.12 0.43
N GLY A 168 -8.66 -0.70 -0.16
CA GLY A 168 -8.48 -0.60 -1.62
C GLY A 168 -8.77 0.79 -2.19
N GLY A 169 -8.80 1.82 -1.33
CA GLY A 169 -8.81 3.21 -1.76
C GLY A 169 -7.49 3.60 -2.45
N GLU A 170 -7.55 4.55 -3.37
CA GLU A 170 -6.41 5.02 -4.14
C GLU A 170 -6.48 6.52 -4.41
N VAL A 171 -5.40 7.26 -4.13
CA VAL A 171 -5.33 8.68 -4.52
C VAL A 171 -4.83 8.77 -5.96
N LEU A 172 -5.75 9.04 -6.88
CA LEU A 172 -5.47 9.04 -8.33
C LEU A 172 -4.65 10.27 -8.75
N SER A 173 -5.09 11.44 -8.35
CA SER A 173 -4.49 12.71 -8.78
C SER A 173 -4.61 13.79 -7.71
N CYS A 174 -3.80 14.82 -7.83
CA CYS A 174 -3.89 16.03 -7.02
C CYS A 174 -3.39 17.24 -7.82
N SER A 175 -3.76 18.44 -7.38
CA SER A 175 -3.28 19.70 -7.98
C SER A 175 -1.81 19.95 -7.71
N ASP A 176 -1.34 19.62 -6.51
CA ASP A 176 0.02 19.83 -6.03
C ASP A 176 0.36 18.86 -4.88
N MET A 177 1.63 18.50 -4.73
CA MET A 177 2.15 17.68 -3.63
C MET A 177 3.61 18.04 -3.33
N PHE A 178 3.91 19.32 -3.31
CA PHE A 178 5.29 19.83 -3.25
C PHE A 178 6.02 19.43 -1.96
N PHE A 179 5.36 19.53 -0.80
CA PHE A 179 5.96 19.22 0.49
C PHE A 179 5.64 17.82 0.99
N GLY A 180 4.45 17.29 0.65
CA GLY A 180 4.00 15.97 1.11
C GLY A 180 3.21 15.22 0.04
N PRO A 181 3.55 13.94 -0.23
CA PRO A 181 2.93 13.17 -1.30
C PRO A 181 1.44 12.90 -1.04
N LYS A 182 0.64 12.93 -2.11
CA LYS A 182 -0.82 12.73 -2.05
C LYS A 182 -1.23 11.40 -1.40
N HIS A 183 -0.42 10.35 -1.55
CA HIS A 183 -0.73 9.01 -1.03
C HIS A 183 -0.80 8.95 0.50
N ASN A 184 -0.16 9.90 1.18
CA ASN A 184 -0.23 10.00 2.63
C ASN A 184 -1.66 10.26 3.14
N LEU A 185 -2.54 10.87 2.33
CA LEU A 185 -3.94 11.14 2.72
C LEU A 185 -4.70 9.90 3.18
N ILE A 186 -4.44 8.77 2.57
CA ILE A 186 -5.16 7.51 2.83
C ILE A 186 -4.30 6.44 3.49
N ALA A 187 -3.08 6.80 3.90
CA ALA A 187 -2.16 5.88 4.57
C ALA A 187 -2.76 5.31 5.88
N PRO A 188 -2.42 4.08 6.28
CA PRO A 188 -2.90 3.46 7.51
C PRO A 188 -2.57 4.29 8.76
N GLY A 189 -3.45 4.20 9.76
CA GLY A 189 -3.24 4.83 11.05
C GLY A 189 -3.21 6.36 11.00
N ARG A 190 -2.69 6.96 12.08
CA ARG A 190 -2.50 8.40 12.20
C ARG A 190 -1.11 8.80 11.72
N ALA A 191 -0.97 10.03 11.24
CA ALA A 191 0.32 10.57 10.87
C ALA A 191 1.26 10.62 12.08
N ALA A 192 2.51 10.22 11.90
CA ALA A 192 3.54 10.27 12.94
C ALA A 192 4.13 11.70 13.10
N ASN A 193 4.16 12.46 12.02
CA ASN A 193 4.63 13.84 11.97
C ASN A 193 4.08 14.53 10.72
N MET A 194 4.47 15.77 10.47
CA MET A 194 3.98 16.59 9.36
C MET A 194 4.35 15.99 7.99
N SER A 195 5.55 15.42 7.85
CA SER A 195 5.99 14.85 6.56
C SER A 195 5.24 13.56 6.17
N ASP A 196 4.45 13.00 7.08
CA ASP A 196 3.55 11.88 6.85
C ASP A 196 2.12 12.32 6.46
N GLY A 197 1.97 13.56 6.01
CA GLY A 197 0.74 14.11 5.45
C GLY A 197 0.88 14.52 4.00
N TRP A 198 -0.22 14.88 3.35
CA TRP A 198 -0.24 15.57 2.07
C TRP A 198 -0.12 17.07 2.32
N GLU A 199 0.82 17.73 1.63
CA GLU A 199 1.00 19.17 1.79
C GLU A 199 1.34 19.82 0.44
N THR A 200 0.56 20.84 0.11
CA THR A 200 0.70 21.60 -1.12
C THR A 200 1.59 22.83 -0.94
N LYS A 201 2.10 23.33 -2.04
CA LYS A 201 2.86 24.57 -2.11
C LYS A 201 1.95 25.75 -1.76
N ARG A 202 2.48 26.68 -0.95
CA ARG A 202 1.76 27.93 -0.64
C ARG A 202 1.44 28.73 -1.91
N ARG A 203 0.17 29.02 -2.10
CA ARG A 203 -0.33 29.83 -3.20
C ARG A 203 -0.19 31.33 -2.87
N ARG A 204 0.10 32.12 -3.89
CA ARG A 204 0.18 33.58 -3.79
C ARG A 204 -0.84 34.19 -4.75
N GLY A 205 -1.35 35.42 -4.42
CA GLY A 205 -2.37 36.07 -5.22
C GLY A 205 -3.73 35.35 -5.16
N VAL A 206 -4.07 34.81 -3.98
CA VAL A 206 -5.27 34.01 -3.77
C VAL A 206 -6.55 34.87 -3.76
N ASN A 207 -7.63 34.27 -4.23
CA ASN A 207 -9.00 34.76 -4.06
C ASN A 207 -9.85 33.70 -3.33
N ALA A 208 -11.12 34.00 -3.09
CA ALA A 208 -12.00 33.10 -2.34
C ALA A 208 -12.18 31.71 -2.97
N GLU A 209 -11.96 31.58 -4.26
CA GLU A 209 -12.13 30.32 -5.02
C GLU A 209 -10.78 29.57 -5.26
N THR A 210 -9.66 30.19 -4.87
CA THR A 210 -8.37 29.54 -5.00
C THR A 210 -8.30 28.32 -4.08
N HIS A 211 -8.01 27.14 -4.64
CA HIS A 211 -7.94 25.90 -3.89
C HIS A 211 -6.96 24.90 -4.50
N ASP A 212 -6.48 24.00 -3.67
CA ASP A 212 -5.86 22.77 -4.07
C ASP A 212 -6.83 21.60 -3.90
N TRP A 213 -6.57 20.48 -4.57
CA TRP A 213 -7.47 19.35 -4.56
C TRP A 213 -6.72 18.02 -4.68
N ALA A 214 -7.36 16.95 -4.20
CA ALA A 214 -6.96 15.58 -4.41
C ALA A 214 -8.20 14.73 -4.76
N VAL A 215 -8.06 13.81 -5.72
CA VAL A 215 -9.09 12.86 -6.13
C VAL A 215 -8.75 11.49 -5.59
N VAL A 216 -9.67 10.90 -4.85
CA VAL A 216 -9.56 9.59 -4.24
C VAL A 216 -10.62 8.68 -4.84
N LYS A 217 -10.18 7.55 -5.41
CA LYS A 217 -11.03 6.42 -5.75
C LYS A 217 -11.33 5.65 -4.48
N LEU A 218 -12.59 5.38 -4.24
CA LEU A 218 -13.05 4.61 -3.09
C LEU A 218 -12.84 3.10 -3.30
N ALA A 219 -12.89 2.33 -2.22
CA ALA A 219 -12.81 0.87 -2.21
C ALA A 219 -13.77 0.20 -3.20
N GLY A 220 -14.91 0.82 -3.45
CA GLY A 220 -15.93 0.42 -4.40
C GLY A 220 -17.08 1.42 -4.36
N GLU A 221 -18.11 1.17 -5.18
CA GLU A 221 -19.32 1.98 -5.13
C GLU A 221 -20.04 1.82 -3.79
N GLY A 222 -20.34 2.95 -3.14
CA GLY A 222 -20.93 2.92 -1.82
C GLY A 222 -21.55 4.24 -1.38
N THR A 223 -22.20 4.17 -0.22
CA THR A 223 -22.77 5.34 0.47
C THR A 223 -21.82 5.85 1.53
N ILE A 224 -21.73 7.17 1.67
CA ILE A 224 -20.90 7.85 2.67
C ILE A 224 -21.80 8.21 3.87
N GLU A 225 -21.35 7.86 5.05
CA GLU A 225 -22.04 8.14 6.31
C GLU A 225 -21.31 9.19 7.17
N ARG A 226 -19.95 9.27 6.99
CA ARG A 226 -19.12 10.18 7.77
C ARG A 226 -17.81 10.44 7.05
N ILE A 227 -17.31 11.66 7.15
CA ILE A 227 -15.99 12.05 6.61
C ILE A 227 -15.14 12.60 7.73
N GLU A 228 -13.86 12.24 7.74
CA GLU A 228 -12.87 12.81 8.64
C GLU A 228 -11.76 13.50 7.85
N ILE A 229 -11.47 14.76 8.22
CA ILE A 229 -10.33 15.52 7.72
C ILE A 229 -9.42 15.81 8.91
N ASP A 230 -8.24 15.21 8.92
CA ASP A 230 -7.27 15.36 10.02
C ASP A 230 -6.13 16.30 9.61
N THR A 231 -6.01 17.43 10.34
CA THR A 231 -4.91 18.38 10.19
C THR A 231 -3.82 18.16 11.24
N ASN A 232 -3.76 16.98 11.87
CA ASN A 232 -2.75 16.64 12.88
C ASN A 232 -1.33 16.99 12.39
N HIS A 233 -0.51 17.57 13.27
CA HIS A 233 0.82 18.13 13.01
C HIS A 233 0.87 19.41 12.17
N PHE A 234 -0.15 19.76 11.40
CA PHE A 234 -0.23 21.03 10.65
C PHE A 234 -0.74 22.14 11.57
N LYS A 235 0.18 22.93 12.13
CA LYS A 235 -0.13 23.97 13.12
C LYS A 235 -0.26 25.37 12.51
N GLY A 236 0.57 25.71 11.53
CA GLY A 236 0.58 27.01 10.86
C GLY A 236 0.35 26.94 9.36
N ASN A 237 0.33 25.75 8.80
CA ASN A 237 0.26 25.45 7.38
C ASN A 237 -0.92 24.51 7.03
N PHE A 238 -1.95 24.49 7.88
CA PHE A 238 -3.22 23.80 7.60
C PHE A 238 -4.11 24.66 6.70
N PRO A 239 -5.02 24.06 5.90
CA PRO A 239 -5.96 24.82 5.09
C PRO A 239 -6.97 25.58 5.95
N ASP A 240 -7.37 26.77 5.49
CA ASP A 240 -8.38 27.57 6.17
C ASP A 240 -9.74 26.87 6.17
N THR A 241 -10.13 26.31 5.03
CA THR A 241 -11.38 25.56 4.85
C THR A 241 -11.18 24.38 3.92
N ALA A 242 -12.10 23.41 3.94
CA ALA A 242 -12.16 22.33 3.00
C ALA A 242 -13.60 22.08 2.52
N ALA A 243 -13.73 21.41 1.39
CA ALA A 243 -14.99 20.88 0.86
C ALA A 243 -14.76 19.49 0.27
N ILE A 244 -15.79 18.64 0.29
CA ILE A 244 -15.75 17.31 -0.31
C ILE A 244 -16.83 17.23 -1.37
N ASP A 245 -16.43 16.77 -2.55
CA ASP A 245 -17.34 16.45 -3.66
C ASP A 245 -17.33 14.94 -3.89
N GLY A 246 -18.46 14.38 -4.31
CA GLY A 246 -18.62 12.98 -4.73
C GLY A 246 -18.84 12.86 -6.22
N GLY A 247 -18.39 11.75 -6.81
CA GLY A 247 -18.56 11.49 -8.23
C GLY A 247 -18.58 9.99 -8.56
N ALA A 248 -19.09 9.67 -9.76
CA ALA A 248 -19.08 8.32 -10.29
C ALA A 248 -17.81 8.00 -11.10
N THR A 249 -17.01 9.01 -11.45
CA THR A 249 -15.74 8.86 -12.17
C THR A 249 -14.70 9.83 -11.64
N ALA A 250 -13.43 9.59 -11.98
CA ALA A 250 -12.31 10.45 -11.57
C ALA A 250 -12.39 11.88 -12.13
N ASP A 251 -13.08 12.07 -13.23
CA ASP A 251 -13.23 13.36 -13.93
C ASP A 251 -14.55 14.06 -13.59
N GLY A 252 -15.38 13.43 -12.75
CA GLY A 252 -16.74 13.93 -12.43
C GLY A 252 -17.80 13.40 -13.40
N PRO A 253 -18.99 14.01 -13.48
CA PRO A 253 -19.36 15.24 -12.79
C PRO A 253 -19.31 15.13 -11.27
N TRP A 254 -19.02 16.26 -10.61
CA TRP A 254 -18.87 16.34 -9.16
C TRP A 254 -20.11 16.98 -8.54
N VAL A 255 -20.58 16.40 -7.44
CA VAL A 255 -21.64 16.95 -6.59
C VAL A 255 -21.11 17.20 -5.18
N VAL A 256 -21.58 18.24 -4.52
CA VAL A 256 -21.14 18.59 -3.18
C VAL A 256 -21.66 17.56 -2.18
N VAL A 257 -20.74 16.96 -1.42
CA VAL A 257 -21.03 16.03 -0.30
C VAL A 257 -20.91 16.76 1.03
N VAL A 258 -19.77 17.42 1.27
CA VAL A 258 -19.60 18.34 2.41
C VAL A 258 -19.36 19.73 1.82
N PRO A 259 -20.24 20.71 2.09
CA PRO A 259 -20.01 22.09 1.68
C PRO A 259 -18.74 22.64 2.31
N ARG A 260 -18.30 23.81 1.88
CA ARG A 260 -17.08 24.43 2.42
C ARG A 260 -17.22 24.69 3.91
N VAL A 261 -16.37 24.00 4.69
CA VAL A 261 -16.33 24.03 6.16
C VAL A 261 -15.00 24.56 6.67
N LYS A 262 -15.01 25.21 7.84
CA LYS A 262 -13.81 25.72 8.50
C LYS A 262 -12.99 24.57 9.07
N LEU A 263 -11.68 24.65 8.92
CA LEU A 263 -10.74 23.77 9.59
C LEU A 263 -9.99 24.49 10.71
N MET A 264 -9.43 23.72 11.61
CA MET A 264 -8.59 24.16 12.72
C MET A 264 -7.22 23.50 12.63
N ALA A 265 -6.21 24.13 13.22
CA ALA A 265 -4.87 23.57 13.29
C ALA A 265 -4.82 22.31 14.14
N HIS A 266 -4.02 21.33 13.74
CA HIS A 266 -3.72 20.14 14.57
C HIS A 266 -4.97 19.45 15.14
N THR A 267 -6.02 19.36 14.34
CA THR A 267 -7.35 18.92 14.77
C THR A 267 -7.90 17.86 13.83
N ARG A 268 -8.54 16.84 14.40
CA ARG A 268 -9.34 15.87 13.65
C ARG A 268 -10.78 16.34 13.58
N HIS A 269 -11.23 16.67 12.38
CA HIS A 269 -12.59 17.12 12.08
C HIS A 269 -13.43 15.93 11.66
N VAL A 270 -14.66 15.86 12.14
CA VAL A 270 -15.62 14.80 11.81
C VAL A 270 -16.89 15.44 11.29
N PHE A 271 -17.30 15.09 10.09
CA PHE A 271 -18.47 15.60 9.40
C PHE A 271 -19.44 14.46 9.13
N ALA A 272 -20.60 14.48 9.76
CA ALA A 272 -21.67 13.52 9.54
C ALA A 272 -22.99 14.27 9.30
N GLU A 273 -23.28 15.28 10.10
CA GLU A 273 -24.47 16.12 9.99
C GLU A 273 -24.38 17.12 8.82
N GLU A 274 -23.17 17.45 8.38
CA GLU A 274 -22.90 18.35 7.27
C GLU A 274 -22.98 17.70 5.91
N LEU A 275 -23.22 16.38 5.83
CA LEU A 275 -23.36 15.67 4.58
C LEU A 275 -24.63 16.07 3.85
N SER A 276 -24.47 16.73 2.71
CA SER A 276 -25.59 17.11 1.84
C SER A 276 -26.12 15.95 1.00
N LEU A 277 -25.26 14.98 0.67
CA LEU A 277 -25.55 13.79 -0.14
C LEU A 277 -24.73 12.61 0.38
N HIS A 278 -25.33 11.42 0.31
CA HIS A 278 -24.72 10.18 0.75
C HIS A 278 -24.19 9.27 -0.38
N GLY A 279 -24.53 9.56 -1.62
CA GLY A 279 -24.15 8.74 -2.78
C GLY A 279 -25.29 7.97 -3.41
N PRO A 280 -25.01 6.88 -4.14
CA PRO A 280 -23.73 6.15 -4.16
C PRO A 280 -22.62 6.88 -4.95
N PHE A 281 -21.37 6.72 -4.49
CA PHE A 281 -20.18 7.27 -5.13
C PHE A 281 -19.09 6.20 -5.27
N THR A 282 -18.25 6.37 -6.31
CA THR A 282 -17.01 5.59 -6.50
C THR A 282 -15.77 6.43 -6.27
N HIS A 283 -15.90 7.75 -6.29
CA HIS A 283 -14.80 8.71 -6.13
C HIS A 283 -15.22 9.87 -5.23
N VAL A 284 -14.25 10.42 -4.52
CA VAL A 284 -14.39 11.70 -3.84
C VAL A 284 -13.25 12.64 -4.25
N ARG A 285 -13.57 13.94 -4.28
CA ARG A 285 -12.58 15.00 -4.46
C ARG A 285 -12.58 15.88 -3.22
N MET A 286 -11.44 15.92 -2.52
CA MET A 286 -11.21 16.89 -1.46
C MET A 286 -10.65 18.17 -2.06
N ARG A 287 -11.26 19.31 -1.74
CA ARG A 287 -10.73 20.65 -2.04
C ARG A 287 -10.31 21.33 -0.75
N VAL A 288 -9.13 21.92 -0.73
CA VAL A 288 -8.58 22.68 0.41
C VAL A 288 -8.31 24.10 0.00
N PHE A 289 -8.69 25.06 0.83
CA PHE A 289 -8.66 26.48 0.50
C PHE A 289 -7.75 27.26 1.46
N PRO A 290 -6.85 28.15 0.98
CA PRO A 290 -6.41 28.21 -0.42
C PRO A 290 -5.42 27.09 -0.77
N ASP A 291 -4.66 26.61 0.21
CA ASP A 291 -3.61 25.59 0.17
C ASP A 291 -3.36 25.03 1.58
N GLY A 292 -2.40 24.13 1.73
CA GLY A 292 -1.92 23.66 3.03
C GLY A 292 -1.83 22.16 3.15
N GLY A 293 -1.66 21.68 4.40
CA GLY A 293 -1.43 20.30 4.72
C GLY A 293 -2.59 19.63 5.43
N VAL A 294 -2.85 18.38 5.01
CA VAL A 294 -3.83 17.46 5.60
C VAL A 294 -3.13 16.14 5.89
N SER A 295 -3.17 15.68 7.13
CA SER A 295 -2.55 14.43 7.55
C SER A 295 -3.26 13.22 6.99
N ARG A 296 -4.60 13.19 7.12
CA ARG A 296 -5.43 12.05 6.67
C ARG A 296 -6.80 12.54 6.20
N LEU A 297 -7.31 11.85 5.20
CA LEU A 297 -8.71 11.84 4.79
C LEU A 297 -9.28 10.45 5.05
N ARG A 298 -10.43 10.37 5.72
CA ARG A 298 -11.18 9.14 5.91
C ARG A 298 -12.61 9.35 5.41
N VAL A 299 -13.14 8.33 4.72
CA VAL A 299 -14.48 8.35 4.13
C VAL A 299 -15.20 7.09 4.61
N PHE A 300 -15.91 7.21 5.71
CA PHE A 300 -16.63 6.08 6.31
C PHE A 300 -17.99 5.91 5.66
N GLY A 301 -18.32 4.67 5.37
CA GLY A 301 -19.57 4.33 4.73
C GLY A 301 -19.70 2.84 4.45
N ARG A 302 -20.57 2.49 3.49
CA ARG A 302 -20.89 1.10 3.16
C ARG A 302 -20.90 0.88 1.67
N LEU A 303 -20.30 -0.22 1.24
CA LEU A 303 -20.44 -0.67 -0.14
C LEU A 303 -21.89 -1.05 -0.43
N ASN A 304 -22.41 -0.63 -1.56
CA ASN A 304 -23.66 -1.17 -2.11
C ASN A 304 -23.40 -2.54 -2.78
N GLU A 305 -24.42 -3.14 -3.37
CA GLU A 305 -24.30 -4.48 -3.98
C GLU A 305 -23.33 -4.49 -5.16
N VAL A 306 -23.24 -3.41 -5.93
CA VAL A 306 -22.29 -3.27 -7.04
C VAL A 306 -20.84 -3.25 -6.48
N GLY A 307 -20.59 -2.38 -5.52
CA GLY A 307 -19.27 -2.27 -4.88
C GLY A 307 -18.81 -3.57 -4.18
N LYS A 308 -19.73 -4.29 -3.56
CA LYS A 308 -19.46 -5.62 -2.97
C LYS A 308 -19.09 -6.64 -4.04
N ALA A 309 -19.86 -6.67 -5.14
CA ALA A 309 -19.62 -7.59 -6.24
C ALA A 309 -18.24 -7.35 -6.89
N ASP A 310 -17.88 -6.09 -7.10
CA ASP A 310 -16.58 -5.71 -7.64
C ASP A 310 -15.42 -6.03 -6.67
N ALA A 311 -15.62 -5.83 -5.38
CA ALA A 311 -14.63 -6.19 -4.36
C ALA A 311 -14.41 -7.71 -4.31
N LEU A 312 -15.49 -8.51 -4.40
CA LEU A 312 -15.42 -9.97 -4.48
C LEU A 312 -14.68 -10.44 -5.74
N ALA A 313 -15.01 -9.87 -6.89
CA ALA A 313 -14.35 -10.23 -8.16
C ALA A 313 -12.84 -9.98 -8.09
N ARG A 314 -12.43 -8.80 -7.59
CA ARG A 314 -11.00 -8.49 -7.39
C ARG A 314 -10.31 -9.48 -6.46
N HIS A 315 -10.95 -9.84 -5.35
CA HIS A 315 -10.41 -10.83 -4.42
C HIS A 315 -10.22 -12.19 -5.08
N VAL A 316 -11.26 -12.71 -5.72
CA VAL A 316 -11.25 -14.03 -6.37
C VAL A 316 -10.22 -14.11 -7.50
N ASN A 317 -10.08 -13.02 -8.27
CA ASN A 317 -9.07 -12.93 -9.34
C ASN A 317 -7.64 -13.01 -8.82
N GLY A 318 -7.38 -12.45 -7.64
CA GLY A 318 -6.05 -12.44 -7.02
C GLY A 318 -5.70 -13.69 -6.20
N LEU A 319 -6.61 -14.65 -6.06
CA LEU A 319 -6.31 -15.90 -5.33
C LEU A 319 -5.36 -16.81 -6.11
N GLY A 320 -4.45 -17.48 -5.41
CA GLY A 320 -3.72 -18.61 -5.95
C GLY A 320 -4.66 -19.74 -6.35
N GLN A 321 -4.25 -20.60 -7.30
CA GLN A 321 -5.10 -21.66 -7.88
C GLN A 321 -5.74 -22.56 -6.82
N ARG A 322 -4.95 -23.02 -5.84
CA ARG A 322 -5.43 -23.91 -4.76
C ARG A 322 -6.47 -23.22 -3.87
N ALA A 323 -6.23 -21.96 -3.50
CA ALA A 323 -7.16 -21.18 -2.68
C ALA A 323 -8.46 -20.92 -3.44
N LEU A 324 -8.38 -20.52 -4.70
CA LEU A 324 -9.53 -20.36 -5.57
C LEU A 324 -10.38 -21.64 -5.64
N GLU A 325 -9.75 -22.77 -5.95
CA GLU A 325 -10.47 -24.05 -6.04
C GLU A 325 -11.14 -24.43 -4.70
N GLY A 326 -10.48 -24.13 -3.57
CA GLY A 326 -11.07 -24.32 -2.24
C GLY A 326 -12.34 -23.49 -2.04
N HIS A 327 -12.31 -22.21 -2.41
CA HIS A 327 -13.49 -21.34 -2.34
C HIS A 327 -14.60 -21.79 -3.29
N LEU A 328 -14.27 -22.13 -4.54
CA LEU A 328 -15.24 -22.62 -5.51
C LEU A 328 -15.88 -23.94 -5.08
N ARG A 329 -15.12 -24.84 -4.46
CA ARG A 329 -15.65 -26.10 -3.90
C ARG A 329 -16.61 -25.89 -2.73
N ALA A 330 -16.41 -24.84 -1.94
CA ALA A 330 -17.33 -24.47 -0.88
C ALA A 330 -18.69 -23.99 -1.42
N CYS A 331 -18.68 -23.41 -2.65
CA CYS A 331 -19.92 -22.99 -3.32
C CYS A 331 -20.57 -24.17 -4.08
N CYS A 332 -19.76 -24.98 -4.77
CA CYS A 332 -20.25 -26.12 -5.56
C CYS A 332 -19.17 -27.23 -5.60
N ALA A 333 -19.50 -28.40 -5.10
CA ALA A 333 -18.58 -29.54 -5.04
C ALA A 333 -18.30 -30.22 -6.40
N ALA A 334 -18.99 -29.84 -7.49
CA ALA A 334 -18.84 -30.43 -8.80
C ALA A 334 -17.48 -30.09 -9.43
N ASN A 335 -16.60 -31.08 -9.59
CA ASN A 335 -15.24 -30.87 -10.13
C ASN A 335 -15.22 -30.25 -11.53
N ALA A 336 -16.19 -30.54 -12.37
CA ALA A 336 -16.29 -29.96 -13.72
C ALA A 336 -16.56 -28.45 -13.64
N TRP A 337 -17.47 -28.05 -12.77
CA TRP A 337 -17.81 -26.64 -12.52
C TRP A 337 -16.62 -25.87 -11.95
N VAL A 338 -15.95 -26.42 -10.91
CA VAL A 338 -14.76 -25.81 -10.32
C VAL A 338 -13.67 -25.56 -11.37
N ARG A 339 -13.39 -26.54 -12.23
CA ARG A 339 -12.43 -26.38 -13.33
C ARG A 339 -12.86 -25.33 -14.36
N ALA A 340 -14.13 -25.30 -14.71
CA ALA A 340 -14.67 -24.33 -15.66
C ALA A 340 -14.55 -22.90 -15.09
N MET A 341 -14.99 -22.69 -13.85
CA MET A 341 -14.88 -21.40 -13.17
C MET A 341 -13.43 -20.96 -13.01
N SER A 342 -12.52 -21.85 -12.59
CA SER A 342 -11.11 -21.50 -12.45
C SER A 342 -10.47 -21.03 -13.76
N ARG A 343 -10.92 -21.54 -14.91
CA ARG A 343 -10.44 -21.14 -16.24
C ARG A 343 -11.09 -19.86 -16.75
N SER A 344 -12.22 -19.46 -16.18
CA SER A 344 -12.97 -18.25 -16.60
C SER A 344 -12.38 -16.96 -16.04
N ARG A 345 -11.33 -17.02 -15.21
CA ARG A 345 -10.65 -15.82 -14.73
C ARG A 345 -9.96 -15.06 -15.89
N PRO A 346 -9.86 -13.73 -15.79
CA PRO A 346 -10.37 -12.88 -14.71
C PRO A 346 -11.88 -12.64 -14.80
N PHE A 347 -12.55 -12.62 -13.64
CA PHE A 347 -13.95 -12.18 -13.55
C PHE A 347 -14.03 -10.67 -13.67
N THR A 348 -14.95 -10.16 -14.46
CA THR A 348 -15.12 -8.71 -14.68
C THR A 348 -16.03 -8.06 -13.64
N SER A 349 -16.92 -8.85 -13.00
CA SER A 349 -17.78 -8.43 -11.89
C SER A 349 -18.14 -9.62 -11.01
N GLY A 350 -18.63 -9.35 -9.79
CA GLY A 350 -19.09 -10.39 -8.87
C GLY A 350 -20.39 -11.10 -9.31
N SER A 351 -21.02 -10.65 -10.38
CA SER A 351 -22.23 -11.27 -10.97
C SER A 351 -21.89 -12.42 -11.95
N GLN A 352 -20.64 -12.64 -12.29
CA GLN A 352 -20.15 -13.78 -13.06
C GLN A 352 -19.83 -14.96 -12.17
#